data_249e5fd7455e8ad65f89928a0860f0a4
#
_entry.id   249e5fd7455e8ad65f89928a0860f0a4
#
_cell.length_a   1.000
_cell.length_b   1.000
_cell.length_c   1.000
_cell.angle_alpha   90.00
_cell.angle_beta   90.00
_cell.angle_gamma   90.00
#
_symmetry.space_group_name_H-M   'P 1'
#
loop_
_entity.id
_entity.type
_entity.pdbx_description
1 polymer ?
#
loop_
_entity_poly.entity_id
_entity_poly.type
_entity_poly.pdbx_seq_one_letter_code
_entity_poly.pdbx_strand_id
1 'polypeptide(L)'
;METVQDAYVRKTLSLDELFDQFIVSGTSMYTGGLHVPSAIIHELMARVADGRVEGIDIYGNWMNGDFDFKSLDVGPERFRYHTYFAGPNERAGFGTCVAHIPAHFSQVSALMRSVNPDYAVVQMTPPDARGMCNIGPLGFEPGSIRACKGIIAQVNSKLPRVFGDSHDFSIDEIDAFIVCDEDLEDIAVKPATSEERACAALIVDRIDDGDCIQLGIGGILNAVAEGLMSKRHLGCFTEMYSDALVPLQQAGVIDNSRNSYFPGRSVGGYSTGAARLYEFIDRNPEVYYCSYDTVTNPYCIAKNDNMVSINTAISIDLTGQVCAESIGSRQYSASGGQADFVRGARMAKNGRSFIAVTSVAHTRQGPTSKIVPMLAPGSAVTTLRNDVQYVVTEYGVADLAFQDVPTRAKRLIAIAHPDFRDELTFEAKRLGLLY
;
A
#
# COMPACT_ATOMS: atom_id res chain seq x y z
N MET A 1 -33.66 -10.67 25.90
CA MET A 1 -32.53 -10.02 25.19
C MET A 1 -32.32 -10.81 23.90
N GLU A 2 -32.24 -10.13 22.79
CA GLU A 2 -31.91 -10.75 21.49
C GLU A 2 -30.52 -11.39 21.58
N THR A 3 -30.37 -12.61 21.04
CA THR A 3 -29.05 -13.26 21.00
C THR A 3 -28.21 -12.71 19.84
N VAL A 4 -26.89 -12.91 19.89
CA VAL A 4 -25.97 -12.56 18.77
C VAL A 4 -26.46 -13.21 17.47
N GLN A 5 -26.88 -14.48 17.55
CA GLN A 5 -27.38 -15.23 16.39
C GLN A 5 -28.67 -14.64 15.83
N ASP A 6 -29.61 -14.24 16.70
CA ASP A 6 -30.87 -13.63 16.24
C ASP A 6 -30.59 -12.29 15.55
N ALA A 7 -29.72 -11.44 16.12
CA ALA A 7 -29.32 -10.18 15.54
C ALA A 7 -28.61 -10.35 14.17
N TYR A 8 -27.73 -11.35 14.08
CA TYR A 8 -27.01 -11.69 12.84
C TYR A 8 -28.00 -12.12 11.75
N VAL A 9 -28.90 -13.06 12.06
CA VAL A 9 -29.92 -13.51 11.10
C VAL A 9 -30.81 -12.38 10.63
N ARG A 10 -31.27 -11.53 11.55
CA ARG A 10 -32.14 -10.38 11.23
C ARG A 10 -31.47 -9.35 10.31
N LYS A 11 -30.16 -9.14 10.45
CA LYS A 11 -29.39 -8.19 9.64
C LYS A 11 -28.84 -8.81 8.34
N THR A 12 -28.94 -10.14 8.17
CA THR A 12 -28.51 -10.82 6.95
C THR A 12 -29.56 -10.67 5.86
N LEU A 13 -29.16 -10.14 4.73
CA LEU A 13 -30.01 -9.85 3.57
C LEU A 13 -29.55 -10.62 2.35
N SER A 14 -30.44 -10.77 1.38
CA SER A 14 -30.08 -11.08 0.00
C SER A 14 -29.48 -9.85 -0.69
N LEU A 15 -28.80 -10.04 -1.82
CA LEU A 15 -28.29 -8.90 -2.62
C LEU A 15 -29.43 -7.98 -3.07
N ASP A 16 -30.58 -8.52 -3.50
CA ASP A 16 -31.73 -7.69 -3.91
C ASP A 16 -32.23 -6.82 -2.76
N GLU A 17 -32.44 -7.40 -1.57
CA GLU A 17 -32.86 -6.64 -0.40
C GLU A 17 -31.84 -5.58 0.02
N LEU A 18 -30.53 -5.86 -0.11
CA LEU A 18 -29.48 -4.90 0.17
C LEU A 18 -29.58 -3.69 -0.76
N PHE A 19 -29.73 -3.92 -2.07
CA PHE A 19 -29.83 -2.84 -3.05
C PHE A 19 -31.16 -2.07 -2.95
N ASP A 20 -32.25 -2.74 -2.61
CA ASP A 20 -33.54 -2.07 -2.41
C ASP A 20 -33.56 -1.15 -1.18
N GLN A 21 -32.78 -1.48 -0.14
CA GLN A 21 -32.83 -0.78 1.15
C GLN A 21 -31.65 0.18 1.38
N PHE A 22 -30.44 -0.14 0.90
CA PHE A 22 -29.20 0.55 1.27
C PHE A 22 -28.42 1.13 0.10
N ILE A 23 -28.28 0.41 -1.02
CA ILE A 23 -27.44 0.85 -2.16
C ILE A 23 -28.36 1.32 -3.30
N VAL A 24 -28.92 2.50 -3.12
CA VAL A 24 -29.82 3.14 -4.09
C VAL A 24 -29.08 4.20 -4.92
N SER A 25 -29.75 4.76 -5.93
CA SER A 25 -29.18 5.86 -6.72
C SER A 25 -28.77 7.03 -5.84
N GLY A 26 -27.56 7.56 -6.06
CA GLY A 26 -26.96 8.64 -5.28
C GLY A 26 -26.16 8.19 -4.05
N THR A 27 -26.04 6.87 -3.79
CA THR A 27 -25.27 6.36 -2.64
C THR A 27 -23.77 6.55 -2.85
N SER A 28 -23.09 7.02 -1.80
CA SER A 28 -21.62 7.10 -1.72
C SER A 28 -21.07 6.03 -0.79
N MET A 29 -19.94 5.40 -1.18
CA MET A 29 -19.41 4.25 -0.45
C MET A 29 -17.89 4.33 -0.28
N TYR A 30 -17.39 3.78 0.83
CA TYR A 30 -15.99 3.43 1.05
C TYR A 30 -15.84 1.91 0.94
N THR A 31 -14.90 1.44 0.11
CA THR A 31 -14.69 -0.01 -0.10
C THR A 31 -13.29 -0.50 0.31
N GLY A 32 -12.44 0.39 0.83
CA GLY A 32 -11.04 0.03 1.09
C GLY A 32 -10.31 -0.37 -0.19
N GLY A 33 -9.53 -1.44 -0.14
CA GLY A 33 -8.78 -1.93 -1.29
C GLY A 33 -8.41 -3.41 -1.20
N LEU A 34 -7.65 -3.88 -2.19
CA LEU A 34 -7.21 -5.26 -2.35
C LEU A 34 -8.41 -6.23 -2.48
N HIS A 35 -8.79 -6.93 -1.44
CA HIS A 35 -9.89 -7.89 -1.45
C HIS A 35 -11.21 -7.21 -1.06
N VAL A 36 -11.81 -6.51 -2.00
CA VAL A 36 -13.11 -5.84 -1.79
C VAL A 36 -14.26 -6.86 -1.70
N PRO A 37 -15.44 -6.49 -1.18
CA PRO A 37 -16.61 -7.38 -1.13
C PRO A 37 -17.15 -7.64 -2.55
N SER A 38 -16.62 -8.64 -3.23
CA SER A 38 -16.76 -8.84 -4.67
C SER A 38 -18.20 -9.10 -5.09
N ALA A 39 -18.98 -9.85 -4.32
CA ALA A 39 -20.38 -10.12 -4.63
C ALA A 39 -21.21 -8.84 -4.70
N ILE A 40 -20.98 -7.91 -3.75
CA ILE A 40 -21.70 -6.62 -3.72
C ILE A 40 -21.22 -5.73 -4.87
N ILE A 41 -19.92 -5.66 -5.13
CA ILE A 41 -19.37 -4.77 -6.17
C ILE A 41 -19.74 -5.26 -7.57
N HIS A 42 -19.72 -6.59 -7.85
CA HIS A 42 -20.16 -7.11 -9.13
C HIS A 42 -21.65 -6.84 -9.40
N GLU A 43 -22.52 -7.05 -8.40
CA GLU A 43 -23.95 -6.73 -8.54
C GLU A 43 -24.16 -5.23 -8.74
N LEU A 44 -23.41 -4.39 -8.03
CA LEU A 44 -23.45 -2.94 -8.22
C LEU A 44 -23.09 -2.55 -9.65
N MET A 45 -21.97 -3.07 -10.17
CA MET A 45 -21.53 -2.78 -11.55
C MET A 45 -22.57 -3.24 -12.58
N ALA A 46 -23.20 -4.40 -12.37
CA ALA A 46 -24.29 -4.89 -13.21
C ALA A 46 -25.52 -3.94 -13.20
N ARG A 47 -25.93 -3.50 -12.00
CA ARG A 47 -27.08 -2.56 -11.85
C ARG A 47 -26.79 -1.17 -12.43
N VAL A 48 -25.55 -0.71 -12.32
CA VAL A 48 -25.13 0.55 -12.95
C VAL A 48 -25.12 0.42 -14.48
N ALA A 49 -24.62 -0.70 -15.03
CA ALA A 49 -24.64 -0.95 -16.47
C ALA A 49 -26.07 -0.98 -17.04
N ASP A 50 -27.00 -1.63 -16.32
CA ASP A 50 -28.40 -1.74 -16.69
C ASP A 50 -29.22 -0.45 -16.43
N GLY A 51 -28.65 0.56 -15.77
CA GLY A 51 -29.35 1.79 -15.41
C GLY A 51 -30.35 1.65 -14.27
N ARG A 52 -30.26 0.57 -13.48
CA ARG A 52 -31.12 0.36 -12.31
C ARG A 52 -30.67 1.21 -11.10
N VAL A 53 -29.37 1.57 -11.07
CA VAL A 53 -28.76 2.40 -10.05
C VAL A 53 -27.83 3.40 -10.74
N GLU A 54 -27.86 4.66 -10.34
CA GLU A 54 -27.07 5.76 -10.92
C GLU A 54 -26.56 6.72 -9.83
N GLY A 55 -25.58 7.55 -10.18
CA GLY A 55 -25.02 8.56 -9.27
C GLY A 55 -24.21 7.97 -8.13
N ILE A 56 -23.52 6.86 -8.40
CA ILE A 56 -22.73 6.15 -7.38
C ILE A 56 -21.31 6.72 -7.33
N ASP A 57 -20.88 7.07 -6.13
CA ASP A 57 -19.49 7.43 -5.82
C ASP A 57 -18.85 6.38 -4.90
N ILE A 58 -17.75 5.77 -5.35
CA ILE A 58 -16.97 4.83 -4.53
C ILE A 58 -15.61 5.44 -4.22
N TYR A 59 -15.18 5.36 -2.97
CA TYR A 59 -13.87 5.77 -2.47
C TYR A 59 -13.08 4.54 -2.03
N GLY A 60 -11.93 4.30 -2.65
CA GLY A 60 -11.14 3.12 -2.36
C GLY A 60 -9.72 3.22 -2.90
N ASN A 61 -9.00 2.12 -2.82
CA ASN A 61 -7.68 1.97 -3.41
C ASN A 61 -7.67 0.74 -4.34
N TRP A 62 -6.50 0.28 -4.73
CA TRP A 62 -6.29 -0.85 -5.62
C TRP A 62 -7.25 -2.02 -5.32
N MET A 63 -8.17 -2.29 -6.24
CA MET A 63 -9.04 -3.47 -6.22
C MET A 63 -8.39 -4.63 -6.95
N ASN A 64 -8.16 -5.75 -6.26
CA ASN A 64 -7.83 -7.02 -6.89
C ASN A 64 -9.12 -7.68 -7.43
N GLY A 65 -8.95 -8.60 -8.38
CA GLY A 65 -10.05 -9.31 -8.99
C GLY A 65 -10.43 -8.78 -10.38
N ASP A 66 -11.50 -9.33 -10.93
CA ASP A 66 -11.98 -9.01 -12.27
C ASP A 66 -13.03 -7.88 -12.24
N PHE A 67 -12.53 -6.65 -12.14
CA PHE A 67 -13.35 -5.43 -12.16
C PHE A 67 -13.02 -4.61 -13.39
N ASP A 68 -13.85 -4.71 -14.42
CA ASP A 68 -13.63 -4.03 -15.70
C ASP A 68 -14.27 -2.63 -15.73
N PHE A 69 -13.62 -1.67 -15.10
CA PHE A 69 -14.04 -0.26 -15.16
C PHE A 69 -14.03 0.33 -16.56
N LYS A 70 -13.20 -0.21 -17.46
CA LYS A 70 -13.13 0.29 -18.84
C LYS A 70 -14.36 -0.09 -19.65
N SER A 71 -14.86 -1.33 -19.47
CA SER A 71 -16.04 -1.83 -20.20
C SER A 71 -17.35 -1.37 -19.59
N LEU A 72 -17.33 -0.78 -18.39
CA LEU A 72 -18.54 -0.25 -17.78
C LEU A 72 -19.17 0.87 -18.62
N ASP A 73 -18.37 1.61 -19.40
CA ASP A 73 -18.75 2.62 -20.40
C ASP A 73 -19.96 3.49 -20.02
N VAL A 74 -19.98 3.92 -18.77
CA VAL A 74 -20.97 4.87 -18.24
C VAL A 74 -20.28 6.18 -17.90
N GLY A 75 -21.00 7.29 -18.03
CA GLY A 75 -20.45 8.59 -17.67
C GLY A 75 -20.17 8.71 -16.15
N PRO A 76 -19.23 9.60 -15.77
CA PRO A 76 -18.87 9.79 -14.37
C PRO A 76 -20.02 10.33 -13.49
N GLU A 77 -21.09 10.82 -14.11
CA GLU A 77 -22.33 11.22 -13.43
C GLU A 77 -23.19 10.02 -13.00
N ARG A 78 -22.99 8.85 -13.64
CA ARG A 78 -23.71 7.62 -13.28
C ARG A 78 -22.91 6.76 -12.31
N PHE A 79 -21.58 6.69 -12.50
CA PHE A 79 -20.68 5.92 -11.64
C PHE A 79 -19.31 6.56 -11.63
N ARG A 80 -18.73 6.77 -10.44
CA ARG A 80 -17.36 7.25 -10.26
C ARG A 80 -16.64 6.48 -9.18
N TYR A 81 -15.44 5.99 -9.53
CA TYR A 81 -14.51 5.40 -8.59
C TYR A 81 -13.37 6.37 -8.28
N HIS A 82 -13.31 6.82 -7.04
CA HIS A 82 -12.27 7.70 -6.54
C HIS A 82 -11.17 6.88 -5.89
N THR A 83 -10.03 6.74 -6.57
CA THR A 83 -8.91 5.95 -6.05
C THR A 83 -7.83 6.85 -5.47
N TYR A 84 -7.32 6.48 -4.30
CA TYR A 84 -6.12 7.08 -3.71
C TYR A 84 -4.89 6.17 -3.85
N PHE A 85 -5.03 4.99 -4.49
CA PHE A 85 -3.92 4.12 -4.92
C PHE A 85 -4.37 3.23 -6.07
N ALA A 86 -3.77 3.42 -7.26
CA ALA A 86 -4.22 2.75 -8.46
C ALA A 86 -3.51 1.42 -8.72
N GLY A 87 -4.27 0.36 -8.87
CA GLY A 87 -3.87 -0.94 -9.42
C GLY A 87 -4.15 -1.06 -10.93
N PRO A 88 -4.07 -2.28 -11.49
CA PRO A 88 -4.32 -2.52 -12.92
C PRO A 88 -5.72 -2.10 -13.38
N ASN A 89 -6.76 -2.40 -12.59
CA ASN A 89 -8.15 -2.11 -12.91
C ASN A 89 -8.41 -0.61 -12.96
N GLU A 90 -7.95 0.13 -11.94
CA GLU A 90 -8.07 1.58 -11.88
C GLU A 90 -7.32 2.27 -13.03
N ARG A 91 -6.11 1.78 -13.36
CA ARG A 91 -5.36 2.32 -14.50
C ARG A 91 -6.09 2.18 -15.82
N ALA A 92 -6.83 1.08 -16.01
CA ALA A 92 -7.64 0.86 -17.21
C ALA A 92 -8.85 1.80 -17.29
N GLY A 93 -9.38 2.21 -16.14
CA GLY A 93 -10.55 3.10 -16.02
C GLY A 93 -10.24 4.59 -16.00
N PHE A 94 -8.95 5.01 -15.96
CA PHE A 94 -8.62 6.42 -16.02
C PHE A 94 -9.05 7.07 -17.34
N GLY A 95 -9.71 8.21 -17.23
CA GLY A 95 -10.30 8.93 -18.37
C GLY A 95 -11.74 8.51 -18.70
N THR A 96 -12.30 7.54 -17.96
CA THR A 96 -13.73 7.17 -18.01
C THR A 96 -14.38 7.45 -16.64
N CYS A 97 -14.56 6.42 -15.83
CA CYS A 97 -15.24 6.52 -14.53
C CYS A 97 -14.29 6.53 -13.32
N VAL A 98 -12.98 6.40 -13.53
CA VAL A 98 -11.98 6.40 -12.44
C VAL A 98 -11.30 7.75 -12.32
N ALA A 99 -11.25 8.29 -11.10
CA ALA A 99 -10.58 9.54 -10.77
C ALA A 99 -9.54 9.32 -9.66
N HIS A 100 -8.34 9.90 -9.79
CA HIS A 100 -7.31 9.82 -8.76
C HIS A 100 -7.40 10.95 -7.75
N ILE A 101 -7.37 10.61 -6.47
CA ILE A 101 -7.23 11.56 -5.36
C ILE A 101 -5.79 11.48 -4.84
N PRO A 102 -4.95 12.50 -5.02
CA PRO A 102 -3.61 12.52 -4.43
C PRO A 102 -3.71 12.58 -2.90
N ALA A 103 -3.30 11.50 -2.24
CA ALA A 103 -3.28 11.42 -0.79
C ALA A 103 -2.18 10.46 -0.32
N HIS A 104 -1.52 10.78 0.79
CA HIS A 104 -0.71 9.81 1.52
C HIS A 104 -1.62 8.87 2.31
N PHE A 105 -1.18 7.66 2.59
CA PHE A 105 -1.99 6.72 3.39
C PHE A 105 -2.25 7.25 4.80
N SER A 106 -1.34 8.02 5.37
CA SER A 106 -1.58 8.74 6.63
C SER A 106 -2.73 9.75 6.60
N GLN A 107 -3.27 10.07 5.41
CA GLN A 107 -4.37 11.02 5.24
C GLN A 107 -5.71 10.37 4.91
N VAL A 108 -5.75 9.05 4.71
CA VAL A 108 -6.95 8.33 4.22
C VAL A 108 -8.14 8.45 5.18
N SER A 109 -7.92 8.29 6.49
CA SER A 109 -9.00 8.51 7.48
C SER A 109 -9.52 9.95 7.48
N ALA A 110 -8.62 10.93 7.30
CA ALA A 110 -9.02 12.34 7.22
C ALA A 110 -9.80 12.62 5.93
N LEU A 111 -9.40 12.01 4.82
CA LEU A 111 -10.14 12.08 3.56
C LEU A 111 -11.55 11.54 3.74
N MET A 112 -11.72 10.33 4.33
CA MET A 112 -13.04 9.75 4.55
C MET A 112 -13.90 10.58 5.51
N ARG A 113 -13.31 11.14 6.56
CA ARG A 113 -14.03 12.10 7.44
C ARG A 113 -14.51 13.34 6.68
N SER A 114 -13.77 13.81 5.69
CA SER A 114 -14.18 14.98 4.90
C SER A 114 -15.25 14.65 3.86
N VAL A 115 -15.22 13.46 3.30
CA VAL A 115 -16.23 12.96 2.33
C VAL A 115 -17.50 12.52 3.06
N ASN A 116 -17.36 11.84 4.21
CA ASN A 116 -18.45 11.29 5.01
C ASN A 116 -19.40 10.39 4.17
N PRO A 117 -18.89 9.28 3.58
CA PRO A 117 -19.67 8.39 2.73
C PRO A 117 -20.89 7.82 3.46
N ASP A 118 -21.93 7.44 2.70
CA ASP A 118 -23.13 6.84 3.27
C ASP A 118 -22.81 5.49 3.91
N TYR A 119 -22.04 4.63 3.22
CA TYR A 119 -21.70 3.31 3.75
C TYR A 119 -20.22 2.95 3.57
N ALA A 120 -19.67 2.29 4.58
CA ALA A 120 -18.52 1.42 4.38
C ALA A 120 -19.02 0.06 3.91
N VAL A 121 -18.55 -0.40 2.76
CA VAL A 121 -18.88 -1.72 2.18
C VAL A 121 -17.61 -2.56 2.20
N VAL A 122 -17.51 -3.49 3.16
CA VAL A 122 -16.25 -4.17 3.50
C VAL A 122 -16.44 -5.67 3.71
N GLN A 123 -15.36 -6.45 3.64
CA GLN A 123 -15.39 -7.86 4.09
C GLN A 123 -15.12 -7.97 5.59
N MET A 124 -15.78 -8.91 6.24
CA MET A 124 -15.58 -9.23 7.66
C MET A 124 -15.70 -10.73 7.92
N THR A 125 -15.04 -11.20 9.00
CA THR A 125 -15.30 -12.54 9.53
C THR A 125 -16.74 -12.63 10.05
N PRO A 126 -17.32 -13.85 10.14
CA PRO A 126 -18.56 -14.04 10.90
C PRO A 126 -18.42 -13.52 12.34
N PRO A 127 -19.52 -13.07 12.97
CA PRO A 127 -19.49 -12.64 14.38
C PRO A 127 -19.07 -13.79 15.30
N ASP A 128 -18.18 -13.51 16.24
CA ASP A 128 -17.80 -14.45 17.30
C ASP A 128 -18.91 -14.54 18.38
N ALA A 129 -18.70 -15.39 19.41
CA ALA A 129 -19.65 -15.56 20.51
C ALA A 129 -19.96 -14.27 21.30
N ARG A 130 -19.12 -13.24 21.16
CA ARG A 130 -19.30 -11.91 21.77
C ARG A 130 -19.96 -10.93 20.81
N GLY A 131 -20.30 -11.36 19.58
CA GLY A 131 -20.83 -10.52 18.53
C GLY A 131 -19.80 -9.63 17.82
N MET A 132 -18.50 -10.01 17.86
CA MET A 132 -17.45 -9.23 17.23
C MET A 132 -17.08 -9.81 15.86
N CYS A 133 -17.20 -9.01 14.81
CA CYS A 133 -16.68 -9.26 13.47
C CYS A 133 -15.28 -8.64 13.34
N ASN A 134 -14.42 -9.21 12.50
CA ASN A 134 -13.07 -8.69 12.27
C ASN A 134 -12.87 -8.40 10.78
N ILE A 135 -12.33 -7.24 10.44
CA ILE A 135 -12.10 -6.86 9.03
C ILE A 135 -10.91 -7.58 8.38
N GLY A 136 -10.24 -8.45 9.13
CA GLY A 136 -9.05 -9.16 8.63
C GLY A 136 -7.91 -8.21 8.21
N PRO A 137 -6.98 -8.71 7.41
CA PRO A 137 -5.78 -7.97 7.00
C PRO A 137 -5.94 -7.24 5.65
N LEU A 138 -7.13 -7.08 5.11
CA LEU A 138 -7.40 -6.85 3.68
C LEU A 138 -7.25 -5.42 3.16
N GLY A 139 -6.66 -4.51 3.93
CA GLY A 139 -6.45 -3.12 3.49
C GLY A 139 -7.67 -2.22 3.69
N PHE A 140 -8.61 -2.65 4.51
CA PHE A 140 -9.66 -1.77 5.03
C PHE A 140 -9.10 -0.94 6.18
N GLU A 141 -9.21 0.38 6.05
CA GLU A 141 -8.73 1.29 7.09
C GLU A 141 -9.83 1.53 8.13
N PRO A 142 -9.62 1.11 9.41
CA PRO A 142 -10.66 1.15 10.44
C PRO A 142 -11.24 2.54 10.72
N GLY A 143 -10.41 3.58 10.68
CA GLY A 143 -10.85 4.96 10.87
C GLY A 143 -11.72 5.46 9.72
N SER A 144 -11.46 4.97 8.51
CA SER A 144 -12.27 5.25 7.32
C SER A 144 -13.63 4.57 7.38
N ILE A 145 -13.67 3.31 7.85
CA ILE A 145 -14.94 2.60 8.06
C ILE A 145 -15.82 3.38 9.04
N ARG A 146 -15.25 3.78 10.19
CA ARG A 146 -15.97 4.53 11.22
C ARG A 146 -16.31 5.97 10.83
N ALA A 147 -15.73 6.49 9.76
CA ALA A 147 -16.07 7.80 9.20
C ALA A 147 -17.33 7.77 8.30
N CYS A 148 -17.79 6.58 7.91
CA CYS A 148 -19.01 6.42 7.14
C CYS A 148 -20.26 6.47 8.06
N LYS A 149 -21.43 6.79 7.49
CA LYS A 149 -22.69 6.87 8.24
C LYS A 149 -23.23 5.51 8.66
N GLY A 150 -22.90 4.45 7.88
CA GLY A 150 -23.29 3.07 8.15
C GLY A 150 -22.25 2.06 7.64
N ILE A 151 -22.42 0.79 8.02
CA ILE A 151 -21.51 -0.30 7.66
C ILE A 151 -22.31 -1.46 7.06
N ILE A 152 -21.92 -1.87 5.86
CA ILE A 152 -22.40 -3.07 5.18
C ILE A 152 -21.24 -4.06 5.11
N ALA A 153 -21.46 -5.27 5.64
CA ALA A 153 -20.42 -6.28 5.69
C ALA A 153 -20.75 -7.48 4.80
N GLN A 154 -19.85 -7.79 3.84
CA GLN A 154 -19.83 -9.11 3.22
C GLN A 154 -19.08 -10.06 4.16
N VAL A 155 -19.80 -11.02 4.72
CA VAL A 155 -19.24 -12.01 5.65
C VAL A 155 -18.58 -13.11 4.85
N ASN A 156 -17.28 -13.31 5.12
CA ASN A 156 -16.46 -14.36 4.52
C ASN A 156 -15.83 -15.22 5.64
N SER A 157 -16.24 -16.47 5.75
CA SER A 157 -15.74 -17.39 6.78
C SER A 157 -14.29 -17.83 6.58
N LYS A 158 -13.73 -17.60 5.38
CA LYS A 158 -12.33 -17.90 5.04
C LYS A 158 -11.35 -16.76 5.39
N LEU A 159 -11.88 -15.61 5.84
CA LEU A 159 -11.07 -14.46 6.19
C LEU A 159 -10.27 -14.71 7.47
N PRO A 160 -8.92 -14.49 7.46
CA PRO A 160 -8.13 -14.59 8.68
C PRO A 160 -8.60 -13.57 9.73
N ARG A 161 -8.73 -14.00 10.97
CA ARG A 161 -8.96 -13.09 12.09
C ARG A 161 -7.63 -12.60 12.63
N VAL A 162 -7.40 -11.30 12.59
CA VAL A 162 -6.14 -10.70 13.01
C VAL A 162 -6.28 -9.94 14.33
N PHE A 163 -5.16 -9.76 15.03
CA PHE A 163 -5.09 -8.88 16.19
C PHE A 163 -4.75 -7.45 15.76
N GLY A 164 -5.43 -6.47 16.34
CA GLY A 164 -5.22 -5.07 15.98
C GLY A 164 -5.81 -4.12 17.00
N ASP A 165 -5.51 -2.83 16.84
CA ASP A 165 -6.00 -1.78 17.73
C ASP A 165 -7.47 -1.39 17.46
N SER A 166 -7.98 -1.68 16.26
CA SER A 166 -9.30 -1.23 15.82
C SER A 166 -9.96 -2.12 14.75
N HIS A 167 -9.50 -3.36 14.58
CA HIS A 167 -9.95 -4.28 13.53
C HIS A 167 -11.23 -5.06 13.89
N ASP A 168 -11.66 -5.03 15.15
CA ASP A 168 -12.90 -5.61 15.61
C ASP A 168 -14.05 -4.59 15.59
N PHE A 169 -15.20 -5.04 15.07
CA PHE A 169 -16.46 -4.27 15.01
C PHE A 169 -17.57 -5.08 15.68
N SER A 170 -18.35 -4.41 16.52
CA SER A 170 -19.55 -5.05 17.11
C SER A 170 -20.61 -5.25 16.03
N ILE A 171 -21.36 -6.34 16.14
CA ILE A 171 -22.56 -6.58 15.33
C ILE A 171 -23.55 -5.41 15.41
N ASP A 172 -23.53 -4.64 16.49
CA ASP A 172 -24.39 -3.47 16.69
C ASP A 172 -23.95 -2.28 15.81
N GLU A 173 -22.68 -2.20 15.44
CA GLU A 173 -22.13 -1.17 14.53
C GLU A 173 -22.47 -1.44 13.05
N ILE A 174 -22.92 -2.67 12.71
CA ILE A 174 -23.11 -3.12 11.32
C ILE A 174 -24.59 -3.07 10.98
N ASP A 175 -24.94 -2.44 9.87
CA ASP A 175 -26.34 -2.25 9.45
C ASP A 175 -26.89 -3.48 8.71
N ALA A 176 -26.08 -4.08 7.81
CA ALA A 176 -26.48 -5.22 7.01
C ALA A 176 -25.33 -6.19 6.75
N PHE A 177 -25.66 -7.47 6.59
CA PHE A 177 -24.75 -8.55 6.21
C PHE A 177 -25.18 -9.19 4.89
N ILE A 178 -24.20 -9.48 4.04
CA ILE A 178 -24.30 -10.40 2.91
C ILE A 178 -23.37 -11.57 3.19
N VAL A 179 -23.84 -12.80 3.13
CA VAL A 179 -23.00 -13.98 3.35
C VAL A 179 -22.48 -14.46 1.99
N CYS A 180 -21.16 -14.36 1.80
CA CYS A 180 -20.49 -14.85 0.62
C CYS A 180 -19.04 -15.23 0.95
N ASP A 181 -18.76 -16.54 0.92
CA ASP A 181 -17.42 -17.06 1.12
C ASP A 181 -16.61 -16.99 -0.17
N GLU A 182 -15.47 -16.33 -0.10
CA GLU A 182 -14.54 -16.14 -1.21
C GLU A 182 -13.14 -16.60 -0.80
N ASP A 183 -12.41 -17.18 -1.76
CA ASP A 183 -10.99 -17.44 -1.57
C ASP A 183 -10.20 -16.13 -1.68
N LEU A 184 -9.21 -15.95 -0.82
CA LEU A 184 -8.28 -14.84 -0.96
C LEU A 184 -7.33 -15.12 -2.12
N GLU A 185 -7.08 -14.11 -2.95
CA GLU A 185 -6.17 -14.26 -4.09
C GLU A 185 -4.78 -14.69 -3.64
N ASP A 186 -4.22 -15.67 -4.33
CA ASP A 186 -2.84 -16.11 -4.18
C ASP A 186 -1.95 -15.30 -5.13
N ILE A 187 -1.29 -14.28 -4.60
CA ILE A 187 -0.39 -13.43 -5.39
C ILE A 187 0.98 -14.09 -5.48
N ALA A 188 1.28 -14.66 -6.64
CA ALA A 188 2.57 -15.30 -6.90
C ALA A 188 3.73 -14.31 -6.82
N VAL A 189 4.70 -14.61 -5.97
CA VAL A 189 5.96 -13.86 -5.86
C VAL A 189 6.89 -14.26 -7.01
N LYS A 190 7.28 -13.29 -7.85
CA LYS A 190 8.26 -13.53 -8.91
C LYS A 190 9.68 -13.57 -8.32
N PRO A 191 10.56 -14.49 -8.79
CA PRO A 191 11.96 -14.49 -8.42
C PRO A 191 12.64 -13.17 -8.80
N ALA A 192 13.53 -12.67 -7.92
CA ALA A 192 14.29 -11.46 -8.19
C ALA A 192 15.33 -11.68 -9.30
N THR A 193 15.58 -10.65 -10.12
CA THR A 193 16.63 -10.65 -11.14
C THR A 193 18.02 -10.51 -10.51
N SER A 194 19.08 -10.63 -11.31
CA SER A 194 20.48 -10.40 -10.87
C SER A 194 20.70 -8.97 -10.39
N GLU A 195 20.15 -8.00 -11.11
CA GLU A 195 20.22 -6.57 -10.78
C GLU A 195 19.48 -6.25 -9.49
N GLU A 196 18.29 -6.84 -9.31
CA GLU A 196 17.50 -6.68 -8.07
C GLU A 196 18.23 -7.26 -6.86
N ARG A 197 18.89 -8.44 -7.01
CA ARG A 197 19.71 -9.02 -5.94
C ARG A 197 20.95 -8.17 -5.64
N ALA A 198 21.59 -7.58 -6.66
CA ALA A 198 22.72 -6.68 -6.45
C ALA A 198 22.32 -5.42 -5.68
N CYS A 199 21.16 -4.80 -6.01
CA CYS A 199 20.60 -3.72 -5.23
C CYS A 199 20.35 -4.14 -3.78
N ALA A 200 19.73 -5.31 -3.59
CA ALA A 200 19.38 -5.84 -2.27
C ALA A 200 20.62 -6.07 -1.40
N ALA A 201 21.69 -6.65 -1.94
CA ALA A 201 22.94 -6.87 -1.21
C ALA A 201 23.51 -5.57 -0.64
N LEU A 202 23.53 -4.48 -1.42
CA LEU A 202 24.02 -3.18 -0.99
C LEU A 202 23.15 -2.56 0.14
N ILE A 203 21.86 -2.88 0.19
CA ILE A 203 20.95 -2.45 1.27
C ILE A 203 21.21 -3.29 2.51
N VAL A 204 21.24 -4.63 2.38
CA VAL A 204 21.44 -5.58 3.49
C VAL A 204 22.77 -5.33 4.22
N ASP A 205 23.82 -4.95 3.50
CA ASP A 205 25.11 -4.54 4.10
C ASP A 205 25.02 -3.31 5.02
N ARG A 206 23.92 -2.55 4.91
CA ARG A 206 23.66 -1.33 5.69
C ARG A 206 22.54 -1.50 6.72
N ILE A 207 22.10 -2.72 6.94
CA ILE A 207 21.13 -3.07 7.98
C ILE A 207 21.91 -3.79 9.07
N ASP A 208 21.72 -3.35 10.31
CA ASP A 208 22.38 -3.90 11.49
C ASP A 208 21.44 -4.83 12.29
N ASP A 209 22.01 -5.69 13.12
CA ASP A 209 21.23 -6.48 14.07
C ASP A 209 20.45 -5.57 15.03
N GLY A 210 19.15 -5.80 15.13
CA GLY A 210 18.25 -5.01 16.00
C GLY A 210 17.63 -3.80 15.32
N ASP A 211 17.85 -3.59 14.00
CA ASP A 211 17.12 -2.58 13.24
C ASP A 211 15.63 -2.91 13.15
N CYS A 212 14.79 -1.90 13.10
CA CYS A 212 13.36 -2.02 12.80
C CYS A 212 13.13 -1.76 11.31
N ILE A 213 12.57 -2.72 10.58
CA ILE A 213 12.45 -2.66 9.13
C ILE A 213 11.03 -2.37 8.65
N GLN A 214 10.93 -1.60 7.55
CA GLN A 214 9.77 -1.52 6.68
C GLN A 214 10.17 -1.97 5.28
N LEU A 215 9.42 -2.92 4.75
CA LEU A 215 9.55 -3.41 3.38
C LEU A 215 8.23 -3.23 2.64
N GLY A 216 8.28 -2.71 1.41
CA GLY A 216 7.16 -2.78 0.47
C GLY A 216 7.10 -4.14 -0.25
N ILE A 217 6.67 -4.12 -1.51
CA ILE A 217 6.62 -5.28 -2.41
C ILE A 217 7.50 -5.06 -3.64
N GLY A 218 7.89 -6.16 -4.29
CA GLY A 218 8.64 -6.15 -5.54
C GLY A 218 9.95 -6.92 -5.45
N GLY A 219 10.58 -7.17 -6.59
CA GLY A 219 11.75 -8.05 -6.69
C GLY A 219 12.92 -7.64 -5.81
N ILE A 220 13.26 -6.35 -5.77
CA ILE A 220 14.35 -5.84 -4.90
C ILE A 220 14.01 -6.11 -3.43
N LEU A 221 12.77 -5.85 -3.00
CA LEU A 221 12.36 -5.96 -1.61
C LEU A 221 12.28 -7.42 -1.14
N ASN A 222 11.85 -8.32 -2.03
CA ASN A 222 11.91 -9.76 -1.78
C ASN A 222 13.36 -10.24 -1.62
N ALA A 223 14.28 -9.77 -2.49
CA ALA A 223 15.70 -10.08 -2.39
C ALA A 223 16.34 -9.49 -1.11
N VAL A 224 15.92 -8.31 -0.66
CA VAL A 224 16.34 -7.77 0.65
C VAL A 224 15.89 -8.71 1.76
N ALA A 225 14.63 -9.14 1.79
CA ALA A 225 14.13 -10.07 2.80
C ALA A 225 14.92 -11.39 2.81
N GLU A 226 15.23 -11.95 1.63
CA GLU A 226 16.09 -13.14 1.52
C GLU A 226 17.48 -12.89 2.16
N GLY A 227 18.09 -11.74 1.90
CA GLY A 227 19.42 -11.37 2.44
C GLY A 227 19.41 -11.12 3.96
N LEU A 228 18.28 -10.69 4.52
CA LEU A 228 18.12 -10.44 5.96
C LEU A 228 18.14 -11.70 6.82
N MET A 229 18.07 -12.90 6.23
CA MET A 229 18.21 -14.18 6.96
C MET A 229 19.54 -14.31 7.72
N SER A 230 20.55 -13.51 7.39
CA SER A 230 21.83 -13.44 8.09
C SER A 230 21.81 -12.55 9.34
N LYS A 231 20.78 -11.76 9.54
CA LYS A 231 20.64 -10.79 10.64
C LYS A 231 19.95 -11.39 11.85
N ARG A 232 19.94 -10.65 12.97
CA ARG A 232 19.33 -11.07 14.24
C ARG A 232 18.60 -9.93 14.92
N HIS A 233 17.58 -10.30 15.69
CA HIS A 233 16.82 -9.37 16.54
C HIS A 233 16.19 -8.21 15.77
N LEU A 234 15.84 -8.42 14.50
CA LEU A 234 15.17 -7.38 13.73
C LEU A 234 13.78 -7.13 14.30
N GLY A 235 13.34 -5.89 14.18
CA GLY A 235 11.96 -5.48 14.36
C GLY A 235 11.25 -5.31 13.03
N CYS A 236 9.91 -5.31 13.06
CA CYS A 236 9.09 -5.04 11.90
C CYS A 236 8.01 -4.00 12.24
N PHE A 237 8.06 -2.86 11.56
CA PHE A 237 7.02 -1.84 11.56
C PHE A 237 6.81 -1.38 10.12
N THR A 238 5.76 -1.88 9.46
CA THR A 238 5.60 -1.78 8.01
C THR A 238 4.16 -1.45 7.64
N GLU A 239 3.95 -0.73 6.54
CA GLU A 239 2.61 -0.50 6.00
C GLU A 239 1.95 -1.82 5.64
N MET A 240 2.64 -2.62 4.82
CA MET A 240 2.17 -3.93 4.39
C MET A 240 3.03 -5.04 5.00
N TYR A 241 2.41 -5.95 5.74
CA TYR A 241 3.05 -7.18 6.19
C TYR A 241 2.92 -8.24 5.09
N SER A 242 4.00 -8.55 4.40
CA SER A 242 4.02 -9.37 3.19
C SER A 242 4.58 -10.77 3.42
N ASP A 243 4.39 -11.65 2.42
CA ASP A 243 4.96 -13.01 2.37
C ASP A 243 6.46 -13.06 2.65
N ALA A 244 7.21 -12.04 2.25
CA ALA A 244 8.64 -11.99 2.41
C ALA A 244 9.08 -11.92 3.88
N LEU A 245 8.21 -11.44 4.77
CA LEU A 245 8.48 -11.30 6.20
C LEU A 245 8.21 -12.59 7.00
N VAL A 246 7.33 -13.47 6.50
CA VAL A 246 6.95 -14.72 7.18
C VAL A 246 8.15 -15.63 7.46
N PRO A 247 9.03 -15.95 6.49
CA PRO A 247 10.21 -16.78 6.76
C PRO A 247 11.16 -16.15 7.79
N LEU A 248 11.32 -14.82 7.78
CA LEU A 248 12.18 -14.11 8.74
C LEU A 248 11.65 -14.23 10.16
N GLN A 249 10.35 -14.13 10.34
CA GLN A 249 9.74 -14.26 11.67
C GLN A 249 9.72 -15.72 12.14
N GLN A 250 9.41 -16.66 11.27
CA GLN A 250 9.47 -18.10 11.59
C GLN A 250 10.88 -18.58 11.95
N ALA A 251 11.91 -17.99 11.33
CA ALA A 251 13.31 -18.28 11.66
C ALA A 251 13.84 -17.55 12.90
N GLY A 252 13.04 -16.67 13.52
CA GLY A 252 13.44 -15.85 14.66
C GLY A 252 14.43 -14.73 14.32
N VAL A 253 14.58 -14.40 13.04
CA VAL A 253 15.35 -13.24 12.59
C VAL A 253 14.64 -11.95 12.96
N ILE A 254 13.32 -11.90 12.72
CA ILE A 254 12.42 -10.89 13.27
C ILE A 254 11.81 -11.48 14.55
N ASP A 255 12.29 -11.02 15.70
CA ASP A 255 11.75 -11.36 17.02
C ASP A 255 11.18 -10.15 17.77
N ASN A 256 11.33 -8.96 17.18
CA ASN A 256 10.86 -7.69 17.74
C ASN A 256 11.34 -7.38 19.17
N SER A 257 12.36 -8.10 19.64
CA SER A 257 12.85 -7.99 21.03
C SER A 257 13.50 -6.63 21.32
N ARG A 258 13.97 -5.95 20.28
CA ARG A 258 14.63 -4.64 20.36
C ARG A 258 13.76 -3.47 19.88
N ASN A 259 12.49 -3.70 19.54
CA ASN A 259 11.59 -2.64 19.14
C ASN A 259 11.35 -1.67 20.30
N SER A 260 11.58 -0.39 20.07
CA SER A 260 11.27 0.69 21.02
C SER A 260 9.78 1.06 21.03
N TYR A 261 9.08 0.76 19.96
CA TYR A 261 7.64 0.93 19.80
C TYR A 261 7.02 -0.42 19.40
N PHE A 262 6.00 -0.91 20.10
CA PHE A 262 5.44 -2.26 19.99
C PHE A 262 6.45 -3.41 20.21
N PRO A 263 7.13 -3.48 21.39
CA PRO A 263 8.07 -4.56 21.65
C PRO A 263 7.40 -5.94 21.59
N GLY A 264 8.10 -6.91 20.99
CA GLY A 264 7.62 -8.29 20.83
C GLY A 264 6.55 -8.50 19.74
N ARG A 265 6.26 -7.49 18.93
CA ARG A 265 5.24 -7.58 17.88
C ARG A 265 5.72 -6.98 16.57
N SER A 266 5.47 -7.69 15.47
CA SER A 266 5.49 -7.11 14.13
C SER A 266 4.22 -6.29 13.92
N VAL A 267 4.36 -5.08 13.40
CA VAL A 267 3.22 -4.19 13.14
C VAL A 267 3.02 -4.01 11.65
N GLY A 268 1.77 -4.18 11.20
CA GLY A 268 1.33 -3.92 9.83
C GLY A 268 0.05 -3.09 9.78
N GLY A 269 -0.26 -2.51 8.63
CA GLY A 269 -1.55 -1.89 8.35
C GLY A 269 -2.48 -2.85 7.61
N TYR A 270 -1.91 -3.63 6.71
CA TYR A 270 -2.63 -4.66 5.95
C TYR A 270 -1.65 -5.72 5.44
N SER A 271 -2.21 -6.77 4.83
CA SER A 271 -1.46 -7.85 4.19
C SER A 271 -2.08 -8.25 2.86
N THR A 272 -1.22 -8.63 1.93
CA THR A 272 -1.60 -9.36 0.72
C THR A 272 -0.44 -10.26 0.30
N GLY A 273 -0.74 -11.46 -0.18
CA GLY A 273 0.27 -12.43 -0.55
C GLY A 273 -0.32 -13.81 -0.83
N ALA A 274 0.47 -14.85 -0.64
CA ALA A 274 0.10 -16.24 -0.84
C ALA A 274 -0.68 -16.83 0.35
N ALA A 275 -1.31 -17.98 0.15
CA ALA A 275 -2.06 -18.70 1.19
C ALA A 275 -1.28 -18.87 2.51
N ARG A 276 0.04 -19.17 2.43
CA ARG A 276 0.90 -19.32 3.61
C ARG A 276 0.97 -18.05 4.49
N LEU A 277 0.83 -16.86 3.90
CA LEU A 277 0.78 -15.60 4.66
C LEU A 277 -0.49 -15.56 5.50
N TYR A 278 -1.64 -15.85 4.87
CA TYR A 278 -2.93 -15.81 5.55
C TYR A 278 -3.03 -16.88 6.65
N GLU A 279 -2.48 -18.07 6.41
CA GLU A 279 -2.35 -19.12 7.44
C GLU A 279 -1.45 -18.68 8.62
N PHE A 280 -0.35 -17.98 8.33
CA PHE A 280 0.59 -17.51 9.36
C PHE A 280 0.00 -16.42 10.25
N ILE A 281 -0.76 -15.48 9.67
CA ILE A 281 -1.31 -14.34 10.42
C ILE A 281 -2.65 -14.63 11.11
N ASP A 282 -3.37 -15.71 10.72
CA ASP A 282 -4.64 -16.06 11.37
C ASP A 282 -4.43 -16.32 12.87
N ARG A 283 -5.06 -15.49 13.69
CA ARG A 283 -4.96 -15.52 15.17
C ARG A 283 -3.53 -15.57 15.72
N ASN A 284 -2.58 -14.99 14.98
CA ASN A 284 -1.18 -14.91 15.43
C ASN A 284 -0.96 -13.63 16.25
N PRO A 285 -0.70 -13.73 17.60
CA PRO A 285 -0.53 -12.56 18.45
C PRO A 285 0.81 -11.82 18.23
N GLU A 286 1.74 -12.42 17.51
CA GLU A 286 3.02 -11.80 17.18
C GLU A 286 2.91 -10.79 16.03
N VAL A 287 1.81 -10.83 15.24
CA VAL A 287 1.51 -9.88 14.16
C VAL A 287 0.33 -9.03 14.59
N TYR A 288 0.52 -7.71 14.62
CA TYR A 288 -0.45 -6.75 15.14
C TYR A 288 -0.77 -5.69 14.07
N TYR A 289 -2.04 -5.50 13.79
CA TYR A 289 -2.49 -4.57 12.77
C TYR A 289 -2.95 -3.25 13.39
N CYS A 290 -2.43 -2.15 12.87
CA CYS A 290 -2.79 -0.80 13.29
C CYS A 290 -3.51 -0.06 12.17
N SER A 291 -4.35 0.90 12.55
CA SER A 291 -4.92 1.86 11.61
C SER A 291 -3.82 2.64 10.86
N TYR A 292 -4.13 3.18 9.69
CA TYR A 292 -3.18 4.01 8.95
C TYR A 292 -2.79 5.28 9.72
N ASP A 293 -3.68 5.80 10.57
CA ASP A 293 -3.38 6.90 11.50
C ASP A 293 -2.21 6.57 12.45
N THR A 294 -1.90 5.29 12.65
CA THR A 294 -0.76 4.82 13.45
C THR A 294 0.38 4.33 12.58
N VAL A 295 0.13 3.35 11.68
CA VAL A 295 1.21 2.62 10.98
C VAL A 295 1.88 3.46 9.90
N THR A 296 1.17 4.37 9.24
CA THR A 296 1.74 5.27 8.23
C THR A 296 1.98 6.69 8.75
N ASN A 297 1.70 6.96 10.03
CA ASN A 297 1.96 8.27 10.63
C ASN A 297 3.46 8.48 10.86
N PRO A 298 4.10 9.50 10.24
CA PRO A 298 5.55 9.74 10.41
C PRO A 298 5.99 9.89 11.87
N TYR A 299 5.16 10.47 12.74
CA TYR A 299 5.47 10.60 14.17
C TYR A 299 5.43 9.25 14.91
N CYS A 300 4.58 8.32 14.48
CA CYS A 300 4.53 6.97 15.03
C CYS A 300 5.68 6.11 14.50
N ILE A 301 5.97 6.19 13.20
CA ILE A 301 7.13 5.55 12.56
C ILE A 301 8.42 5.97 13.27
N ALA A 302 8.57 7.27 13.59
CA ALA A 302 9.73 7.83 14.25
C ALA A 302 9.95 7.34 15.70
N LYS A 303 8.97 6.70 16.33
CA LYS A 303 9.12 6.09 17.67
C LYS A 303 9.92 4.79 17.62
N ASN A 304 10.16 4.22 16.45
CA ASN A 304 11.03 3.07 16.27
C ASN A 304 12.48 3.54 16.13
N ASP A 305 13.30 3.33 17.15
CA ASP A 305 14.74 3.55 17.06
C ASP A 305 15.32 2.63 15.96
N ASN A 306 16.34 3.09 15.26
CA ASN A 306 16.98 2.37 14.14
C ASN A 306 16.00 1.96 13.04
N MET A 307 15.00 2.78 12.76
CA MET A 307 14.02 2.52 11.70
C MET A 307 14.68 2.54 10.32
N VAL A 308 14.50 1.48 9.54
CA VAL A 308 15.00 1.35 8.17
C VAL A 308 13.82 1.22 7.22
N SER A 309 13.60 2.26 6.42
CA SER A 309 12.55 2.31 5.42
C SER A 309 13.13 2.01 4.04
N ILE A 310 12.56 1.05 3.31
CA ILE A 310 13.02 0.62 1.99
C ILE A 310 11.86 0.64 1.00
N ASN A 311 11.97 1.54 0.01
CA ASN A 311 10.94 1.75 -1.00
C ASN A 311 11.55 1.74 -2.41
N THR A 312 10.70 1.65 -3.43
CA THR A 312 11.12 1.64 -4.84
C THR A 312 10.58 2.88 -5.57
N ALA A 313 11.12 3.13 -6.77
CA ALA A 313 10.70 4.25 -7.59
C ALA A 313 10.62 3.88 -9.08
N ILE A 314 9.93 4.73 -9.85
CA ILE A 314 9.89 4.67 -11.32
C ILE A 314 11.09 5.42 -11.90
N SER A 315 11.36 6.64 -11.40
CA SER A 315 12.49 7.47 -11.83
C SER A 315 12.96 8.42 -10.74
N ILE A 316 14.23 8.86 -10.84
CA ILE A 316 14.88 9.78 -9.90
C ILE A 316 15.66 10.80 -10.72
N ASP A 317 15.47 12.10 -10.48
CA ASP A 317 16.25 13.13 -11.17
C ASP A 317 17.57 13.45 -10.46
N LEU A 318 18.45 14.17 -11.16
CA LEU A 318 19.79 14.50 -10.67
C LEU A 318 19.80 15.43 -9.45
N THR A 319 18.66 16.02 -9.08
CA THR A 319 18.52 16.76 -7.83
C THR A 319 18.09 15.89 -6.66
N GLY A 320 17.64 14.65 -6.94
CA GLY A 320 17.15 13.68 -5.98
C GLY A 320 15.65 13.69 -5.76
N GLN A 321 14.86 14.31 -6.65
CA GLN A 321 13.40 14.16 -6.66
C GLN A 321 13.04 12.77 -7.13
N VAL A 322 12.10 12.11 -6.45
CA VAL A 322 11.68 10.72 -6.71
C VAL A 322 10.25 10.70 -7.23
N CYS A 323 10.05 10.09 -8.38
CA CYS A 323 8.74 9.72 -8.89
C CYS A 323 8.52 8.21 -8.73
N ALA A 324 7.47 7.80 -8.01
CA ALA A 324 7.08 6.40 -7.81
C ALA A 324 5.67 6.09 -8.29
N GLU A 325 4.92 7.07 -8.77
CA GLU A 325 3.48 6.94 -8.99
C GLU A 325 2.99 7.36 -10.38
N SER A 326 3.84 7.98 -11.21
CA SER A 326 3.44 8.39 -12.56
C SER A 326 4.52 8.14 -13.61
N ILE A 327 4.11 8.04 -14.88
CA ILE A 327 4.99 7.99 -16.06
C ILE A 327 4.65 9.22 -16.88
N GLY A 328 5.46 10.29 -16.75
CA GLY A 328 5.08 11.60 -17.22
C GLY A 328 3.77 12.05 -16.54
N SER A 329 2.83 12.58 -17.31
CA SER A 329 1.52 12.99 -16.81
C SER A 329 0.53 11.84 -16.57
N ARG A 330 0.90 10.61 -16.93
CA ARG A 330 0.02 9.45 -16.78
C ARG A 330 0.17 8.87 -15.38
N GLN A 331 -0.91 8.90 -14.58
CA GLN A 331 -0.96 8.22 -13.28
C GLN A 331 -0.79 6.69 -13.46
N TYR A 332 0.09 6.10 -12.65
CA TYR A 332 0.40 4.66 -12.70
C TYR A 332 0.07 3.96 -11.38
N SER A 333 0.33 4.60 -10.25
CA SER A 333 0.08 4.10 -8.90
C SER A 333 -0.38 5.25 -8.00
N ALA A 334 0.16 5.38 -6.81
CA ALA A 334 0.04 6.56 -5.95
C ALA A 334 1.19 6.61 -4.94
N SER A 335 1.17 7.61 -4.06
CA SER A 335 2.17 7.78 -3.01
C SER A 335 2.17 6.62 -2.00
N GLY A 336 1.00 6.05 -1.66
CA GLY A 336 0.89 5.12 -0.54
C GLY A 336 1.47 5.73 0.73
N GLY A 337 2.18 4.93 1.51
CA GLY A 337 2.95 5.37 2.68
C GLY A 337 4.42 5.66 2.41
N GLN A 338 4.89 5.65 1.15
CA GLN A 338 6.32 5.84 0.86
C GLN A 338 6.88 7.12 1.47
N ALA A 339 6.25 8.27 1.22
CA ALA A 339 6.71 9.55 1.77
C ALA A 339 6.61 9.60 3.30
N ASP A 340 5.58 8.96 3.86
CA ASP A 340 5.36 8.85 5.31
C ASP A 340 6.51 8.06 5.96
N PHE A 341 6.86 6.90 5.43
CA PHE A 341 7.96 6.07 5.94
C PHE A 341 9.32 6.70 5.73
N VAL A 342 9.58 7.34 4.59
CA VAL A 342 10.83 8.09 4.37
C VAL A 342 11.00 9.19 5.43
N ARG A 343 9.97 9.98 5.68
CA ARG A 343 9.99 11.04 6.71
C ARG A 343 10.11 10.46 8.11
N GLY A 344 9.29 9.47 8.45
CA GLY A 344 9.31 8.84 9.76
C GLY A 344 10.65 8.20 10.09
N ALA A 345 11.25 7.46 9.15
CA ALA A 345 12.58 6.87 9.33
C ALA A 345 13.65 7.95 9.53
N ARG A 346 13.60 9.05 8.79
CA ARG A 346 14.55 10.16 8.97
C ARG A 346 14.40 10.91 10.29
N MET A 347 13.20 10.91 10.87
CA MET A 347 12.93 11.49 12.19
C MET A 347 13.30 10.55 13.33
N ALA A 348 13.35 9.24 13.07
CA ALA A 348 13.71 8.22 14.05
C ALA A 348 15.18 8.35 14.48
N LYS A 349 15.46 8.02 15.73
CA LYS A 349 16.84 7.95 16.23
C LYS A 349 17.60 6.87 15.45
N ASN A 350 18.73 7.25 14.83
CA ASN A 350 19.55 6.41 13.93
C ASN A 350 18.76 5.84 12.72
N GLY A 351 17.62 6.44 12.37
CA GLY A 351 16.82 5.95 11.27
C GLY A 351 17.46 6.20 9.90
N ARG A 352 17.13 5.36 8.93
CA ARG A 352 17.67 5.37 7.56
C ARG A 352 16.56 5.12 6.56
N SER A 353 16.64 5.77 5.40
CA SER A 353 15.67 5.55 4.32
C SER A 353 16.38 5.29 3.00
N PHE A 354 15.94 4.26 2.29
CA PHE A 354 16.46 3.82 1.01
C PHE A 354 15.38 3.90 -0.07
N ILE A 355 15.72 4.49 -1.21
CA ILE A 355 14.96 4.41 -2.45
C ILE A 355 15.77 3.54 -3.41
N ALA A 356 15.26 2.35 -3.73
CA ALA A 356 15.95 1.36 -4.54
C ALA A 356 15.32 1.23 -5.93
N VAL A 357 16.15 1.23 -6.96
CA VAL A 357 15.73 1.01 -8.34
C VAL A 357 16.80 0.21 -9.09
N THR A 358 16.40 -0.65 -10.01
CA THR A 358 17.34 -1.06 -11.07
C THR A 358 17.65 0.15 -11.94
N SER A 359 18.90 0.31 -12.36
CA SER A 359 19.35 1.54 -13.07
C SER A 359 18.62 1.78 -14.40
N VAL A 360 18.12 0.72 -15.04
CA VAL A 360 17.39 0.75 -16.31
C VAL A 360 16.00 0.13 -16.21
N ALA A 361 15.08 0.66 -17.03
CA ALA A 361 13.85 0.01 -17.40
C ALA A 361 13.93 -0.50 -18.85
N HIS A 362 13.48 -1.73 -19.09
CA HIS A 362 13.36 -2.27 -20.45
C HIS A 362 12.00 -1.91 -21.03
N THR A 363 12.01 -1.01 -22.02
CA THR A 363 10.81 -0.56 -22.72
C THR A 363 10.73 -1.16 -24.12
N ARG A 364 9.60 -0.99 -24.81
CA ARG A 364 9.48 -1.39 -26.23
C ARG A 364 10.44 -0.62 -27.15
N GLN A 365 10.94 0.53 -26.71
CA GLN A 365 11.87 1.38 -27.44
C GLN A 365 13.34 1.11 -27.08
N GLY A 366 13.58 0.16 -26.19
CA GLY A 366 14.91 -0.21 -25.68
C GLY A 366 15.10 0.15 -24.20
N PRO A 367 16.33 -0.03 -23.68
CA PRO A 367 16.66 0.31 -22.30
C PRO A 367 16.60 1.82 -22.07
N THR A 368 16.04 2.23 -20.94
CA THR A 368 15.88 3.63 -20.55
C THR A 368 16.39 3.81 -19.12
N SER A 369 17.21 4.82 -18.88
CA SER A 369 17.73 5.13 -17.55
C SER A 369 16.57 5.53 -16.60
N LYS A 370 16.59 5.00 -15.37
CA LYS A 370 15.70 5.45 -14.30
C LYS A 370 16.27 6.62 -13.50
N ILE A 371 17.58 6.88 -13.62
CA ILE A 371 18.19 8.13 -13.18
C ILE A 371 18.16 9.06 -14.38
N VAL A 372 17.45 10.20 -14.23
CA VAL A 372 17.16 11.12 -15.34
C VAL A 372 17.66 12.54 -15.03
N PRO A 373 17.98 13.37 -16.04
CA PRO A 373 18.40 14.76 -15.79
C PRO A 373 17.37 15.56 -15.02
N MET A 374 16.10 15.44 -15.41
CA MET A 374 14.90 16.00 -14.77
C MET A 374 13.77 14.98 -14.91
N LEU A 375 12.85 14.95 -13.96
CA LEU A 375 11.63 14.17 -14.12
C LEU A 375 10.87 14.63 -15.38
N ALA A 376 10.25 13.69 -16.08
CA ALA A 376 9.47 14.02 -17.28
C ALA A 376 8.36 15.04 -16.96
N PRO A 377 8.03 15.94 -17.87
CA PRO A 377 6.96 16.92 -17.65
C PRO A 377 5.64 16.25 -17.24
N GLY A 378 5.03 16.76 -16.18
CA GLY A 378 3.80 16.22 -15.61
C GLY A 378 3.99 15.05 -14.64
N SER A 379 5.22 14.58 -14.40
CA SER A 379 5.49 13.56 -13.37
C SER A 379 5.21 14.09 -11.97
N ALA A 380 4.58 13.24 -11.15
CA ALA A 380 4.45 13.52 -9.73
C ALA A 380 5.80 13.38 -9.01
N VAL A 381 6.03 14.24 -8.00
CA VAL A 381 7.17 14.10 -7.07
C VAL A 381 6.64 13.37 -5.82
N THR A 382 6.74 12.05 -5.81
CA THR A 382 6.24 11.22 -4.70
C THR A 382 7.03 11.43 -3.41
N THR A 383 8.38 11.50 -3.52
CA THR A 383 9.25 11.85 -2.40
C THR A 383 10.09 13.06 -2.75
N LEU A 384 9.98 14.10 -1.94
CA LEU A 384 10.70 15.35 -2.13
C LEU A 384 12.21 15.14 -1.98
N ARG A 385 13.03 15.82 -2.80
CA ARG A 385 14.50 15.77 -2.70
C ARG A 385 15.04 16.10 -1.30
N ASN A 386 14.28 16.84 -0.50
CA ASN A 386 14.64 17.21 0.86
C ASN A 386 14.58 16.01 1.82
N ASP A 387 13.69 15.04 1.55
CA ASP A 387 13.45 13.88 2.38
C ASP A 387 14.29 12.66 1.96
N VAL A 388 14.75 12.60 0.70
CA VAL A 388 15.56 11.47 0.17
C VAL A 388 16.94 11.43 0.82
N GLN A 389 17.29 10.24 1.36
CA GLN A 389 18.59 9.99 1.96
C GLN A 389 19.46 9.10 1.07
N TYR A 390 19.18 7.80 0.97
CA TYR A 390 19.94 6.90 0.13
C TYR A 390 19.19 6.52 -1.13
N VAL A 391 19.87 6.59 -2.27
CA VAL A 391 19.41 6.00 -3.53
C VAL A 391 20.33 4.83 -3.87
N VAL A 392 19.73 3.68 -4.22
CA VAL A 392 20.46 2.44 -4.48
C VAL A 392 20.11 1.93 -5.88
N THR A 393 21.14 1.59 -6.64
CA THR A 393 21.04 0.79 -7.85
C THR A 393 21.99 -0.40 -7.76
N GLU A 394 21.99 -1.29 -8.75
CA GLU A 394 22.95 -2.39 -8.84
C GLU A 394 24.41 -1.93 -8.96
N TYR A 395 24.64 -0.64 -9.27
CA TYR A 395 25.97 -0.04 -9.40
C TYR A 395 26.47 0.67 -8.14
N GLY A 396 25.67 0.80 -7.11
CA GLY A 396 26.11 1.40 -5.86
C GLY A 396 25.03 2.13 -5.07
N VAL A 397 25.50 2.89 -4.08
CA VAL A 397 24.65 3.68 -3.16
C VAL A 397 25.07 5.14 -3.21
N ALA A 398 24.11 6.02 -3.50
CA ALA A 398 24.27 7.47 -3.41
C ALA A 398 23.67 7.99 -2.10
N ASP A 399 24.50 8.52 -1.20
CA ASP A 399 24.05 9.25 -0.02
C ASP A 399 23.79 10.71 -0.42
N LEU A 400 22.53 11.12 -0.36
CA LEU A 400 22.08 12.46 -0.79
C LEU A 400 21.75 13.37 0.40
N ALA A 401 21.76 12.84 1.64
CA ALA A 401 21.39 13.63 2.80
C ALA A 401 22.37 14.80 3.01
N PHE A 402 21.82 16.01 3.14
CA PHE A 402 22.58 17.25 3.41
C PHE A 402 23.65 17.59 2.35
N GLN A 403 23.59 16.99 1.15
CA GLN A 403 24.49 17.29 0.05
C GLN A 403 23.95 18.42 -0.82
N ASP A 404 24.85 19.25 -1.33
CA ASP A 404 24.54 20.23 -2.36
C ASP A 404 24.11 19.58 -3.67
N VAL A 405 23.42 20.34 -4.54
CA VAL A 405 22.89 19.81 -5.81
C VAL A 405 23.99 19.26 -6.73
N PRO A 406 25.13 19.93 -6.94
CA PRO A 406 26.24 19.38 -7.71
C PRO A 406 26.76 18.03 -7.17
N THR A 407 26.88 17.89 -5.87
CA THR A 407 27.30 16.63 -5.22
C THR A 407 26.27 15.53 -5.40
N ARG A 408 24.97 15.86 -5.27
CA ARG A 408 23.86 14.92 -5.55
C ARG A 408 23.94 14.41 -6.99
N ALA A 409 24.05 15.33 -7.96
CA ALA A 409 24.14 14.97 -9.38
C ALA A 409 25.33 14.02 -9.65
N LYS A 410 26.52 14.33 -9.13
CA LYS A 410 27.71 13.47 -9.27
C LYS A 410 27.47 12.08 -8.68
N ARG A 411 26.89 12.00 -7.47
CA ARG A 411 26.62 10.71 -6.80
C ARG A 411 25.59 9.88 -7.55
N LEU A 412 24.52 10.49 -8.05
CA LEU A 412 23.49 9.82 -8.83
C LEU A 412 24.01 9.35 -10.19
N ILE A 413 24.82 10.15 -10.89
CA ILE A 413 25.48 9.75 -12.14
C ILE A 413 26.40 8.54 -11.89
N ALA A 414 27.14 8.54 -10.78
CA ALA A 414 28.07 7.43 -10.46
C ALA A 414 27.36 6.08 -10.28
N ILE A 415 26.10 6.06 -9.83
CA ILE A 415 25.30 4.84 -9.69
C ILE A 415 24.33 4.58 -10.84
N ALA A 416 24.29 5.45 -11.86
CA ALA A 416 23.52 5.20 -13.09
C ALA A 416 24.19 4.07 -13.91
N HIS A 417 23.42 3.46 -14.82
CA HIS A 417 23.98 2.50 -15.76
C HIS A 417 25.12 3.14 -16.57
N PRO A 418 26.27 2.45 -16.77
CA PRO A 418 27.43 3.04 -17.43
C PRO A 418 27.12 3.71 -18.77
N ASP A 419 26.28 3.10 -19.61
CA ASP A 419 25.94 3.61 -20.94
C ASP A 419 25.24 4.97 -20.93
N PHE A 420 24.65 5.39 -19.80
CA PHE A 420 23.93 6.67 -19.69
C PHE A 420 24.72 7.75 -18.94
N ARG A 421 25.89 7.44 -18.35
CA ARG A 421 26.63 8.37 -17.49
C ARG A 421 27.13 9.61 -18.25
N ASP A 422 27.60 9.42 -19.47
CA ASP A 422 28.12 10.54 -20.29
C ASP A 422 26.99 11.48 -20.70
N GLU A 423 25.84 10.94 -21.13
CA GLU A 423 24.65 11.72 -21.43
C GLU A 423 24.15 12.47 -20.19
N LEU A 424 24.04 11.78 -19.06
CA LEU A 424 23.62 12.41 -17.79
C LEU A 424 24.59 13.53 -17.35
N THR A 425 25.89 13.33 -17.57
CA THR A 425 26.91 14.36 -17.25
C THR A 425 26.78 15.55 -18.17
N PHE A 426 26.57 15.34 -19.47
CA PHE A 426 26.34 16.42 -20.44
C PHE A 426 25.11 17.23 -20.09
N GLU A 427 23.99 16.55 -19.83
CA GLU A 427 22.74 17.20 -19.45
C GLU A 427 22.82 17.93 -18.11
N ALA A 428 23.53 17.36 -17.13
CA ALA A 428 23.77 18.02 -15.83
C ALA A 428 24.53 19.34 -15.99
N LYS A 429 25.53 19.40 -16.89
CA LYS A 429 26.25 20.65 -17.24
C LYS A 429 25.34 21.63 -17.97
N ARG A 430 24.57 21.16 -18.95
CA ARG A 430 23.62 21.99 -19.70
C ARG A 430 22.57 22.64 -18.80
N LEU A 431 22.15 21.95 -17.76
CA LEU A 431 21.19 22.41 -16.76
C LEU A 431 21.81 23.25 -15.62
N GLY A 432 23.14 23.44 -15.62
CA GLY A 432 23.85 24.16 -14.56
C GLY A 432 23.92 23.42 -13.23
N LEU A 433 23.69 22.09 -13.24
CA LEU A 433 23.81 21.26 -12.04
C LEU A 433 25.26 20.84 -11.79
N LEU A 434 26.11 20.85 -12.82
CA LEU A 434 27.56 20.60 -12.76
C LEU A 434 28.30 21.76 -13.45
N TYR A 435 29.53 22.01 -13.00
CA TYR A 435 30.44 23.01 -13.55
C TYR A 435 31.48 22.35 -14.46
#